data_33393aae81d935422f1547b794a762ec
#
_entry.id   33393aae81d935422f1547b794a762ec
#
_cell.length_a   1.000
_cell.length_b   1.000
_cell.length_c   1.000
_cell.angle_alpha   90.00
_cell.angle_beta   90.00
_cell.angle_gamma   90.00
#
_symmetry.space_group_name_H-M   'P 1'
#
loop_
_entity.id
_entity.type
_entity.pdbx_description
1 polymer ?
#
loop_
_entity_poly.entity_id
_entity_poly.type
_entity_poly.pdbx_seq_one_letter_code
_entity_poly.pdbx_strand_id
1 'polypeptide(L)'
;KIKPDVAVAVSGGGSGTGIASLINGTVDIANASRKMKDKEIKLAEKHGHSPVEHIVGFDALAVFIHSANPVTGLSIPQLKEIYGREGKITRWTDLGIEVPGCQDQQIVVVSRQNNSGTYAYFRKAVLGKKGKFRQGTLDMHGSKDVVDLVEKTPCAIGYSGLAYATDHIKMACIQDGDACVSPSVQTASSNDYPIARPLLMYTSGAPAGEVKEYLDWVLSDAGQCIISDKGYAPVRKIACP
;
A
#
# COMPACT_ATOMS: atom_id res chain seq x y z
N LYS A 1 15.93 22.97 -8.45
CA LYS A 1 15.12 22.61 -9.64
C LYS A 1 16.05 22.11 -10.74
N ILE A 2 15.86 20.85 -11.19
CA ILE A 2 16.70 20.26 -12.24
C ILE A 2 16.26 20.79 -13.63
N LYS A 3 14.95 21.01 -13.81
CA LYS A 3 14.34 21.62 -15.00
C LYS A 3 13.30 22.66 -14.57
N PRO A 4 13.64 23.96 -14.57
CA PRO A 4 12.72 24.99 -14.09
C PRO A 4 11.50 25.20 -14.98
N ASP A 5 11.58 24.79 -16.25
CA ASP A 5 10.52 24.96 -17.26
C ASP A 5 9.46 23.86 -17.21
N VAL A 6 9.71 22.76 -16.48
CA VAL A 6 8.74 21.67 -16.30
C VAL A 6 7.98 21.85 -14.99
N ALA A 7 6.68 22.06 -15.07
CA ALA A 7 5.78 22.17 -13.92
C ALA A 7 5.10 20.82 -13.65
N VAL A 8 5.31 20.28 -12.46
CA VAL A 8 4.63 19.03 -12.02
C VAL A 8 3.59 19.37 -10.96
N ALA A 9 2.32 19.21 -11.31
CA ALA A 9 1.21 19.32 -10.38
C ALA A 9 0.79 17.92 -9.89
N VAL A 10 0.71 17.73 -8.58
CA VAL A 10 0.34 16.45 -7.99
C VAL A 10 -0.94 16.61 -7.17
N SER A 11 -1.95 15.79 -7.47
CA SER A 11 -3.18 15.68 -6.68
C SER A 11 -3.31 14.30 -6.04
N GLY A 12 -3.86 14.25 -4.83
CA GLY A 12 -4.15 13.02 -4.10
C GLY A 12 -5.55 12.49 -4.39
N GLY A 13 -5.87 11.27 -3.89
CA GLY A 13 -7.20 10.67 -4.01
C GLY A 13 -7.21 9.15 -4.11
N GLY A 14 -6.02 8.55 -4.19
CA GLY A 14 -5.83 7.10 -4.30
C GLY A 14 -5.80 6.59 -5.74
N SER A 15 -5.33 5.34 -5.91
CA SER A 15 -5.08 4.73 -7.23
C SER A 15 -6.32 4.70 -8.13
N GLY A 16 -7.52 4.51 -7.53
CA GLY A 16 -8.76 4.50 -8.31
C GLY A 16 -9.08 5.86 -8.93
N THR A 17 -8.83 6.94 -8.19
CA THR A 17 -9.02 8.32 -8.67
C THR A 17 -8.01 8.66 -9.77
N GLY A 18 -6.71 8.39 -9.55
CA GLY A 18 -5.68 8.65 -10.56
C GLY A 18 -5.93 7.89 -11.86
N ILE A 19 -6.28 6.60 -11.77
CA ILE A 19 -6.62 5.78 -12.94
C ILE A 19 -7.84 6.34 -13.68
N ALA A 20 -8.89 6.76 -12.95
CA ALA A 20 -10.06 7.38 -13.57
C ALA A 20 -9.70 8.69 -14.29
N SER A 21 -8.84 9.51 -13.69
CA SER A 21 -8.35 10.74 -14.30
C SER A 21 -7.55 10.46 -15.58
N LEU A 22 -6.70 9.43 -15.60
CA LEU A 22 -5.98 9.01 -16.81
C LEU A 22 -6.94 8.54 -17.91
N ILE A 23 -7.95 7.73 -17.56
CA ILE A 23 -8.98 7.24 -18.49
C ILE A 23 -9.74 8.42 -19.11
N ASN A 24 -9.98 9.48 -18.35
CA ASN A 24 -10.68 10.68 -18.82
C ASN A 24 -9.76 11.72 -19.49
N GLY A 25 -8.45 11.43 -19.59
CA GLY A 25 -7.48 12.34 -20.21
C GLY A 25 -7.25 13.65 -19.43
N THR A 26 -7.52 13.66 -18.10
CA THR A 26 -7.36 14.87 -17.26
C THR A 26 -6.02 14.92 -16.52
N VAL A 27 -5.20 13.88 -16.65
CA VAL A 27 -3.81 13.81 -16.15
C VAL A 27 -2.93 13.09 -17.16
N ASP A 28 -1.65 13.43 -17.18
CA ASP A 28 -0.64 12.80 -18.04
C ASP A 28 -0.13 11.49 -17.43
N ILE A 29 -0.06 11.43 -16.10
CA ILE A 29 0.45 10.29 -15.33
C ILE A 29 -0.52 9.96 -14.19
N ALA A 30 -0.89 8.69 -14.08
CA ALA A 30 -1.61 8.17 -12.91
C ALA A 30 -0.70 7.36 -12.00
N ASN A 31 -0.52 7.80 -10.75
CA ASN A 31 0.18 7.04 -9.73
C ASN A 31 -0.74 5.97 -9.14
N ALA A 32 -0.26 4.75 -9.06
CA ALA A 32 -1.04 3.64 -8.52
C ALA A 32 -0.19 2.66 -7.71
N SER A 33 -0.76 2.10 -6.66
CA SER A 33 -0.19 1.02 -5.85
C SER A 33 -0.95 -0.30 -6.05
N ARG A 34 -1.56 -0.45 -7.20
CA ARG A 34 -2.18 -1.66 -7.73
C ARG A 34 -2.20 -1.61 -9.26
N LYS A 35 -2.26 -2.76 -9.87
CA LYS A 35 -2.48 -2.82 -11.33
C LYS A 35 -3.87 -2.30 -11.71
N MET A 36 -3.96 -1.73 -12.91
CA MET A 36 -5.25 -1.45 -13.54
C MET A 36 -6.03 -2.75 -13.71
N LYS A 37 -7.34 -2.67 -13.56
CA LYS A 37 -8.26 -3.79 -13.79
C LYS A 37 -8.54 -3.87 -15.29
N ASP A 38 -8.83 -5.08 -15.80
CA ASP A 38 -9.17 -5.28 -17.22
C ASP A 38 -10.28 -4.33 -17.72
N LYS A 39 -11.28 -4.09 -16.87
CA LYS A 39 -12.37 -3.15 -17.20
C LYS A 39 -11.91 -1.69 -17.27
N GLU A 40 -10.88 -1.30 -16.48
CA GLU A 40 -10.31 0.04 -16.50
C GLU A 40 -9.47 0.22 -17.77
N ILE A 41 -8.70 -0.80 -18.17
CA ILE A 41 -7.92 -0.81 -19.41
C ILE A 41 -8.87 -0.69 -20.62
N LYS A 42 -9.88 -1.56 -20.70
CA LYS A 42 -10.88 -1.51 -21.79
C LYS A 42 -11.62 -0.17 -21.87
N LEU A 43 -11.87 0.45 -20.73
CA LEU A 43 -12.52 1.76 -20.71
C LEU A 43 -11.57 2.86 -21.21
N ALA A 44 -10.30 2.81 -20.84
CA ALA A 44 -9.28 3.73 -21.34
C ALA A 44 -9.14 3.61 -22.87
N GLU A 45 -9.04 2.38 -23.39
CA GLU A 45 -8.97 2.11 -24.83
C GLU A 45 -10.19 2.66 -25.59
N LYS A 46 -11.39 2.49 -25.00
CA LYS A 46 -12.63 3.06 -25.57
C LYS A 46 -12.61 4.59 -25.63
N HIS A 47 -11.90 5.24 -24.71
CA HIS A 47 -11.72 6.70 -24.68
C HIS A 47 -10.50 7.15 -25.53
N GLY A 48 -9.86 6.25 -26.27
CA GLY A 48 -8.71 6.56 -27.12
C GLY A 48 -7.37 6.59 -26.38
N HIS A 49 -7.32 6.09 -25.16
CA HIS A 49 -6.12 6.00 -24.35
C HIS A 49 -5.62 4.55 -24.27
N SER A 50 -4.32 4.33 -24.46
CA SER A 50 -3.68 3.01 -24.35
C SER A 50 -2.76 3.00 -23.12
N PRO A 51 -3.21 2.55 -21.94
CA PRO A 51 -2.41 2.65 -20.72
C PRO A 51 -1.12 1.86 -20.81
N VAL A 52 0.01 2.48 -20.51
CA VAL A 52 1.32 1.85 -20.38
C VAL A 52 1.74 1.85 -18.92
N GLU A 53 2.09 0.68 -18.40
CA GLU A 53 2.51 0.46 -17.01
C GLU A 53 4.02 0.67 -16.86
N HIS A 54 4.42 1.50 -15.88
CA HIS A 54 5.80 1.72 -15.49
C HIS A 54 5.97 1.38 -14.01
N ILE A 55 6.84 0.41 -13.69
CA ILE A 55 7.20 0.11 -12.30
C ILE A 55 8.24 1.14 -11.87
N VAL A 56 7.96 1.87 -10.80
CA VAL A 56 8.84 2.93 -10.31
C VAL A 56 9.44 2.64 -8.94
N GLY A 57 8.99 1.60 -8.26
CA GLY A 57 9.50 1.15 -6.96
C GLY A 57 8.67 0.00 -6.42
N PHE A 58 9.01 -0.44 -5.20
CA PHE A 58 8.24 -1.45 -4.49
C PHE A 58 7.92 -0.97 -3.07
N ASP A 59 6.85 -1.50 -2.51
CA ASP A 59 6.35 -1.17 -1.18
C ASP A 59 6.02 -2.46 -0.42
N ALA A 60 6.46 -2.57 0.84
CA ALA A 60 5.94 -3.56 1.76
C ALA A 60 4.64 -3.03 2.36
N LEU A 61 3.54 -3.76 2.20
CA LEU A 61 2.30 -3.40 2.86
C LEU A 61 2.33 -3.91 4.30
N ALA A 62 2.78 -3.05 5.22
CA ALA A 62 2.97 -3.40 6.62
C ALA A 62 1.62 -3.51 7.35
N VAL A 63 1.55 -4.47 8.27
CA VAL A 63 0.45 -4.60 9.24
C VAL A 63 0.87 -3.90 10.53
N PHE A 64 0.17 -2.83 10.85
CA PHE A 64 0.43 -1.97 12.01
C PHE A 64 -0.44 -2.35 13.20
N ILE A 65 0.17 -2.37 14.36
CA ILE A 65 -0.46 -2.59 15.66
C ILE A 65 0.06 -1.55 16.66
N HIS A 66 -0.71 -1.30 17.69
CA HIS A 66 -0.31 -0.39 18.77
C HIS A 66 0.98 -0.87 19.44
N SER A 67 1.82 0.06 19.90
CA SER A 67 3.12 -0.25 20.55
C SER A 67 3.01 -1.17 21.76
N ALA A 68 1.94 -1.05 22.55
CA ALA A 68 1.67 -1.91 23.71
C ALA A 68 1.18 -3.33 23.34
N ASN A 69 0.79 -3.57 22.09
CA ASN A 69 0.29 -4.89 21.66
C ASN A 69 1.44 -5.90 21.64
N PRO A 70 1.38 -7.06 22.35
CA PRO A 70 2.46 -8.02 22.41
C PRO A 70 2.62 -8.88 21.14
N VAL A 71 1.71 -8.80 20.18
CA VAL A 71 1.82 -9.52 18.89
C VAL A 71 3.16 -9.21 18.22
N THR A 72 3.85 -10.25 17.76
CA THR A 72 5.08 -10.13 16.98
C THR A 72 4.85 -10.47 15.51
N GLY A 73 3.94 -11.40 15.23
CA GLY A 73 3.64 -11.84 13.87
C GLY A 73 2.23 -12.37 13.70
N LEU A 74 1.74 -12.33 12.47
CA LEU A 74 0.44 -12.83 12.06
C LEU A 74 0.56 -13.57 10.72
N SER A 75 -0.17 -14.67 10.57
CA SER A 75 -0.25 -15.35 9.28
C SER A 75 -1.32 -14.74 8.37
N ILE A 76 -1.22 -14.96 7.07
CA ILE A 76 -2.26 -14.54 6.10
C ILE A 76 -3.63 -15.15 6.46
N PRO A 77 -3.75 -16.44 6.87
CA PRO A 77 -5.01 -16.98 7.39
C PRO A 77 -5.57 -16.21 8.59
N GLN A 78 -4.73 -15.86 9.59
CA GLN A 78 -5.18 -15.07 10.74
C GLN A 78 -5.66 -13.67 10.32
N LEU A 79 -4.92 -13.00 9.44
CA LEU A 79 -5.35 -11.71 8.87
C LEU A 79 -6.68 -11.83 8.14
N LYS A 80 -6.90 -12.93 7.39
CA LYS A 80 -8.17 -13.21 6.74
C LYS A 80 -9.32 -13.39 7.73
N GLU A 81 -9.07 -14.06 8.86
CA GLU A 81 -10.06 -14.22 9.93
C GLU A 81 -10.35 -12.90 10.68
N ILE A 82 -9.36 -11.99 10.80
CA ILE A 82 -9.53 -10.67 11.42
C ILE A 82 -10.30 -9.72 10.49
N TYR A 83 -9.90 -9.64 9.21
CA TYR A 83 -10.41 -8.64 8.27
C TYR A 83 -11.62 -9.10 7.44
N GLY A 84 -11.80 -10.41 7.29
CA GLY A 84 -12.81 -10.99 6.41
C GLY A 84 -14.22 -10.94 6.98
N ARG A 85 -15.22 -10.82 6.08
CA ARG A 85 -16.65 -10.82 6.46
C ARG A 85 -17.05 -12.05 7.26
N GLU A 86 -16.55 -13.20 6.87
CA GLU A 86 -16.86 -14.50 7.50
C GLU A 86 -15.83 -14.86 8.58
N GLY A 87 -14.91 -13.96 8.88
CA GLY A 87 -13.84 -14.21 9.83
C GLY A 87 -14.34 -14.25 11.27
N LYS A 88 -13.73 -15.12 12.06
CA LYS A 88 -14.16 -15.45 13.43
C LYS A 88 -13.31 -14.79 14.50
N ILE A 89 -12.09 -14.34 14.16
CA ILE A 89 -11.22 -13.62 15.10
C ILE A 89 -11.73 -12.19 15.25
N THR A 90 -12.31 -11.91 16.42
CA THR A 90 -12.91 -10.62 16.75
C THR A 90 -12.24 -9.95 17.94
N ARG A 91 -11.54 -10.72 18.74
CA ARG A 91 -10.82 -10.29 19.93
C ARG A 91 -9.37 -10.74 19.88
N TRP A 92 -8.49 -10.00 20.52
CA TRP A 92 -7.09 -10.42 20.66
C TRP A 92 -6.96 -11.72 21.46
N THR A 93 -7.86 -11.97 22.40
CA THR A 93 -7.94 -13.23 23.16
C THR A 93 -8.29 -14.45 22.29
N ASP A 94 -8.90 -14.27 21.13
CA ASP A 94 -9.12 -15.37 20.17
C ASP A 94 -7.79 -15.90 19.59
N LEU A 95 -6.72 -15.10 19.73
CA LEU A 95 -5.33 -15.45 19.39
C LEU A 95 -4.50 -15.85 20.63
N GLY A 96 -5.12 -15.93 21.79
CA GLY A 96 -4.43 -16.17 23.05
C GLY A 96 -3.60 -14.97 23.55
N ILE A 97 -3.97 -13.77 23.15
CA ILE A 97 -3.21 -12.54 23.42
C ILE A 97 -4.07 -11.58 24.24
N GLU A 98 -3.47 -10.98 25.27
CA GLU A 98 -4.05 -9.88 26.00
C GLU A 98 -3.26 -8.60 25.70
N VAL A 99 -3.96 -7.57 25.23
CA VAL A 99 -3.36 -6.27 24.87
C VAL A 99 -3.58 -5.28 26.00
N PRO A 100 -2.52 -4.76 26.62
CA PRO A 100 -2.63 -3.73 27.64
C PRO A 100 -3.35 -2.49 27.12
N GLY A 101 -4.29 -1.96 27.91
CA GLY A 101 -5.09 -0.79 27.53
C GLY A 101 -6.24 -1.08 26.55
N CYS A 102 -6.42 -2.32 26.12
CA CYS A 102 -7.54 -2.76 25.29
C CYS A 102 -8.60 -3.41 26.21
N GLN A 103 -9.58 -2.63 26.65
CA GLN A 103 -10.48 -2.99 27.76
C GLN A 103 -11.27 -4.28 27.50
N ASP A 104 -11.91 -4.42 26.34
CA ASP A 104 -12.73 -5.60 25.98
C ASP A 104 -11.99 -6.59 25.09
N GLN A 105 -10.71 -6.37 24.84
CA GLN A 105 -9.89 -7.12 23.89
C GLN A 105 -10.48 -7.19 22.47
N GLN A 106 -11.54 -6.42 22.17
CA GLN A 106 -12.16 -6.38 20.85
C GLN A 106 -11.26 -5.66 19.84
N ILE A 107 -10.95 -6.33 18.77
CA ILE A 107 -10.08 -5.79 17.71
C ILE A 107 -10.79 -4.66 16.98
N VAL A 108 -10.17 -3.48 16.99
CA VAL A 108 -10.57 -2.34 16.15
C VAL A 108 -9.90 -2.50 14.80
N VAL A 109 -10.68 -2.91 13.80
CA VAL A 109 -10.16 -3.20 12.45
C VAL A 109 -10.14 -1.91 11.62
N VAL A 110 -8.93 -1.45 11.28
CA VAL A 110 -8.70 -0.24 10.49
C VAL A 110 -8.32 -0.61 9.05
N SER A 111 -9.00 -0.03 8.09
CA SER A 111 -8.83 -0.26 6.67
C SER A 111 -8.69 1.06 5.91
N ARG A 112 -8.75 1.01 4.60
CA ARG A 112 -8.70 2.14 3.69
C ARG A 112 -9.99 2.21 2.88
N GLN A 113 -10.34 3.40 2.40
CA GLN A 113 -11.47 3.58 1.48
C GLN A 113 -11.30 2.76 0.20
N ASN A 114 -12.39 2.39 -0.44
CA ASN A 114 -12.45 1.47 -1.56
C ASN A 114 -11.79 1.98 -2.87
N ASN A 115 -11.57 3.29 -2.99
CA ASN A 115 -10.80 3.92 -4.08
C ASN A 115 -9.28 3.81 -3.88
N SER A 116 -8.83 3.40 -2.68
CA SER A 116 -7.42 3.20 -2.35
C SER A 116 -6.84 1.97 -3.07
N GLY A 117 -5.64 2.13 -3.65
CA GLY A 117 -4.85 1.01 -4.17
C GLY A 117 -4.43 0.05 -3.07
N THR A 118 -4.13 0.58 -1.88
CA THR A 118 -3.79 -0.20 -0.68
C THR A 118 -4.94 -1.10 -0.24
N TYR A 119 -6.17 -0.57 -0.20
CA TYR A 119 -7.38 -1.37 0.04
C TYR A 119 -7.50 -2.53 -0.97
N ALA A 120 -7.41 -2.21 -2.26
CA ALA A 120 -7.62 -3.20 -3.31
C ALA A 120 -6.54 -4.29 -3.29
N TYR A 121 -5.28 -3.90 -3.02
CA TYR A 121 -4.17 -4.85 -2.94
C TYR A 121 -4.28 -5.74 -1.71
N PHE A 122 -4.46 -5.18 -0.50
CA PHE A 122 -4.62 -5.95 0.74
C PHE A 122 -5.80 -6.92 0.64
N ARG A 123 -6.95 -6.45 0.13
CA ARG A 123 -8.11 -7.32 -0.10
C ARG A 123 -7.76 -8.54 -0.97
N LYS A 124 -7.03 -8.32 -2.07
CA LYS A 124 -6.65 -9.40 -2.98
C LYS A 124 -5.65 -10.36 -2.33
N ALA A 125 -4.62 -9.83 -1.64
CA ALA A 125 -3.54 -10.60 -1.05
C ALA A 125 -4.01 -11.43 0.16
N VAL A 126 -4.84 -10.84 1.03
CA VAL A 126 -5.27 -11.44 2.30
C VAL A 126 -6.63 -12.14 2.17
N LEU A 127 -7.64 -11.48 1.60
CA LEU A 127 -8.99 -12.01 1.51
C LEU A 127 -9.26 -12.80 0.22
N GLY A 128 -8.38 -12.67 -0.78
CA GLY A 128 -8.55 -13.29 -2.09
C GLY A 128 -9.47 -12.48 -3.03
N LYS A 129 -9.58 -12.93 -4.29
CA LYS A 129 -10.30 -12.20 -5.37
C LYS A 129 -11.76 -11.88 -5.03
N LYS A 130 -12.46 -12.77 -4.34
CA LYS A 130 -13.90 -12.65 -3.99
C LYS A 130 -14.13 -12.21 -2.55
N GLY A 131 -13.07 -12.13 -1.73
CA GLY A 131 -13.18 -11.78 -0.31
C GLY A 131 -13.74 -10.37 -0.11
N LYS A 132 -14.47 -10.19 0.97
CA LYS A 132 -15.04 -8.90 1.40
C LYS A 132 -14.59 -8.62 2.82
N PHE A 133 -14.33 -7.36 3.11
CA PHE A 133 -14.05 -6.92 4.48
C PHE A 133 -15.29 -7.12 5.37
N ARG A 134 -15.03 -7.33 6.66
CA ARG A 134 -16.10 -7.39 7.67
C ARG A 134 -16.78 -6.03 7.82
N GLN A 135 -18.02 -6.06 8.30
CA GLN A 135 -18.74 -4.85 8.68
C GLN A 135 -18.12 -4.25 9.94
N GLY A 136 -18.21 -2.93 10.09
CA GLY A 136 -17.62 -2.21 11.21
C GLY A 136 -16.12 -1.91 11.07
N THR A 137 -15.52 -2.21 9.91
CA THR A 137 -14.16 -1.77 9.59
C THR A 137 -14.12 -0.26 9.45
N LEU A 138 -13.14 0.40 10.07
CA LEU A 138 -12.94 1.84 9.98
C LEU A 138 -12.15 2.19 8.72
N ASP A 139 -12.80 2.78 7.74
CA ASP A 139 -12.22 3.04 6.42
C ASP A 139 -11.57 4.44 6.34
N MET A 140 -10.25 4.50 6.47
CA MET A 140 -9.45 5.72 6.47
C MET A 140 -9.19 6.22 5.05
N HIS A 141 -9.17 7.55 4.87
CA HIS A 141 -8.85 8.18 3.60
C HIS A 141 -7.37 8.01 3.24
N GLY A 142 -6.47 8.36 4.15
CA GLY A 142 -5.02 8.36 3.97
C GLY A 142 -4.30 7.23 4.69
N SER A 143 -3.06 6.99 4.29
CA SER A 143 -2.16 6.06 4.97
C SER A 143 -1.76 6.57 6.35
N LYS A 144 -1.56 7.90 6.46
CA LYS A 144 -1.26 8.56 7.72
C LYS A 144 -2.41 8.40 8.72
N ASP A 145 -3.67 8.53 8.27
CA ASP A 145 -4.84 8.39 9.14
C ASP A 145 -4.93 6.99 9.75
N VAL A 146 -4.50 5.94 9.01
CA VAL A 146 -4.39 4.57 9.56
C VAL A 146 -3.38 4.51 10.70
N VAL A 147 -2.19 5.07 10.49
CA VAL A 147 -1.11 5.09 11.48
C VAL A 147 -1.53 5.86 12.72
N ASP A 148 -2.05 7.07 12.54
CA ASP A 148 -2.50 7.95 13.64
C ASP A 148 -3.59 7.29 14.50
N LEU A 149 -4.50 6.52 13.85
CA LEU A 149 -5.55 5.80 14.58
C LEU A 149 -5.00 4.59 15.35
N VAL A 150 -4.11 3.82 14.73
CA VAL A 150 -3.47 2.66 15.39
C VAL A 150 -2.62 3.10 16.58
N GLU A 151 -1.88 4.20 16.44
CA GLU A 151 -1.06 4.76 17.51
C GLU A 151 -1.88 5.15 18.75
N LYS A 152 -3.10 5.65 18.55
CA LYS A 152 -3.97 6.13 19.62
C LYS A 152 -4.91 5.07 20.19
N THR A 153 -4.96 3.88 19.58
CA THR A 153 -5.98 2.87 19.90
C THR A 153 -5.31 1.53 20.20
N PRO A 154 -5.14 1.16 21.48
CA PRO A 154 -4.48 -0.10 21.88
C PRO A 154 -5.03 -1.36 21.22
N CYS A 155 -6.35 -1.40 20.98
CA CYS A 155 -7.02 -2.54 20.37
C CYS A 155 -6.89 -2.58 18.82
N ALA A 156 -6.31 -1.55 18.19
CA ALA A 156 -6.35 -1.42 16.75
C ALA A 156 -5.33 -2.31 16.01
N ILE A 157 -5.76 -2.75 14.84
CA ILE A 157 -4.92 -3.31 13.79
C ILE A 157 -5.23 -2.58 12.50
N GLY A 158 -4.19 -2.14 11.79
CA GLY A 158 -4.31 -1.43 10.52
C GLY A 158 -3.30 -1.93 9.50
N TYR A 159 -3.41 -1.48 8.26
CA TYR A 159 -2.42 -1.76 7.22
C TYR A 159 -2.18 -0.55 6.34
N SER A 160 -0.92 -0.31 6.01
CA SER A 160 -0.51 0.74 5.07
C SER A 160 0.88 0.47 4.53
N GLY A 161 1.37 1.31 3.61
CA GLY A 161 2.75 1.23 3.13
C GLY A 161 3.76 1.41 4.27
N LEU A 162 4.85 0.64 4.22
CA LEU A 162 5.95 0.69 5.18
C LEU A 162 6.47 2.11 5.42
N ALA A 163 6.54 2.92 4.37
CA ALA A 163 7.02 4.31 4.42
C ALA A 163 6.25 5.24 5.37
N TYR A 164 5.09 4.80 5.87
CA TYR A 164 4.28 5.54 6.85
C TYR A 164 4.51 5.08 8.29
N ALA A 165 5.38 4.09 8.52
CA ALA A 165 5.72 3.65 9.86
C ALA A 165 6.31 4.80 10.69
N THR A 166 5.97 4.84 11.97
CA THR A 166 6.53 5.77 12.98
C THR A 166 7.13 4.97 14.12
N ASP A 167 7.92 5.62 14.95
CA ASP A 167 8.51 4.99 16.15
C ASP A 167 7.46 4.66 17.25
N HIS A 168 6.22 5.13 17.07
CA HIS A 168 5.14 4.97 18.04
C HIS A 168 4.22 3.78 17.78
N ILE A 169 4.41 3.08 16.65
CA ILE A 169 3.64 1.89 16.29
C ILE A 169 4.56 0.69 16.08
N LYS A 170 4.00 -0.51 16.17
CA LYS A 170 4.69 -1.76 15.82
C LYS A 170 4.22 -2.30 14.50
N MET A 171 5.09 -3.03 13.84
CA MET A 171 4.77 -3.79 12.63
C MET A 171 4.83 -5.28 12.96
N ALA A 172 3.72 -5.98 12.71
CA ALA A 172 3.73 -7.43 12.79
C ALA A 172 4.47 -8.02 11.58
N CYS A 173 5.36 -9.01 11.81
CA CYS A 173 5.88 -9.81 10.70
C CYS A 173 4.77 -10.69 10.11
N ILE A 174 4.90 -11.08 8.86
CA ILE A 174 3.96 -12.00 8.22
C ILE A 174 4.58 -13.38 8.17
N GLN A 175 3.86 -14.36 8.74
CA GLN A 175 4.27 -15.76 8.70
C GLN A 175 4.07 -16.32 7.29
N ASP A 176 5.16 -16.89 6.75
CA ASP A 176 5.20 -17.62 5.48
C ASP A 176 5.95 -18.94 5.72
N GLY A 177 5.21 -20.03 5.82
CA GLY A 177 5.74 -21.31 6.31
C GLY A 177 6.27 -21.17 7.73
N ASP A 178 7.50 -21.60 7.95
CA ASP A 178 8.20 -21.55 9.25
C ASP A 178 8.86 -20.18 9.53
N ALA A 179 8.94 -19.30 8.52
CA ALA A 179 9.55 -17.98 8.65
C ALA A 179 8.52 -16.91 9.01
N CYS A 180 8.93 -15.93 9.83
CA CYS A 180 8.17 -14.70 10.04
C CYS A 180 8.94 -13.54 9.42
N VAL A 181 8.47 -13.06 8.27
CA VAL A 181 9.15 -12.03 7.49
C VAL A 181 8.68 -10.65 7.92
N SER A 182 9.61 -9.84 8.41
CA SER A 182 9.33 -8.44 8.77
C SER A 182 9.26 -7.55 7.54
N PRO A 183 8.34 -6.56 7.50
CA PRO A 183 8.32 -5.58 6.43
C PRO A 183 9.57 -4.69 6.49
N SER A 184 10.29 -4.61 5.38
CA SER A 184 11.44 -3.74 5.20
C SER A 184 11.61 -3.37 3.73
N VAL A 185 12.40 -2.32 3.45
CA VAL A 185 12.81 -1.98 2.08
C VAL A 185 13.49 -3.16 1.40
N GLN A 186 14.35 -3.87 2.15
CA GLN A 186 15.08 -5.03 1.64
C GLN A 186 14.13 -6.18 1.29
N THR A 187 13.23 -6.58 2.20
CA THR A 187 12.31 -7.70 1.97
C THR A 187 11.23 -7.36 0.94
N ALA A 188 10.90 -6.08 0.75
CA ALA A 188 10.07 -5.62 -0.37
C ALA A 188 10.80 -5.71 -1.71
N SER A 189 12.09 -5.35 -1.75
CA SER A 189 12.93 -5.38 -2.97
C SER A 189 13.22 -6.82 -3.44
N SER A 190 13.51 -7.73 -2.50
CA SER A 190 13.77 -9.15 -2.80
C SER A 190 12.49 -9.95 -3.06
N ASN A 191 11.30 -9.34 -2.83
CA ASN A 191 10.00 -10.01 -2.88
C ASN A 191 9.84 -11.17 -1.88
N ASP A 192 10.62 -11.14 -0.78
CA ASP A 192 10.50 -12.12 0.32
C ASP A 192 9.30 -11.79 1.22
N TYR A 193 8.91 -10.50 1.31
CA TYR A 193 7.76 -10.11 2.11
C TYR A 193 6.45 -10.49 1.41
N PRO A 194 5.57 -11.32 2.03
CA PRO A 194 4.42 -11.93 1.35
C PRO A 194 3.40 -10.95 0.78
N ILE A 195 3.34 -9.73 1.31
CA ILE A 195 2.44 -8.67 0.83
C ILE A 195 3.21 -7.44 0.32
N ALA A 196 4.34 -7.70 -0.37
CA ALA A 196 5.04 -6.69 -1.17
C ALA A 196 4.31 -6.42 -2.49
N ARG A 197 4.42 -5.19 -2.99
CA ARG A 197 3.74 -4.75 -4.21
C ARG A 197 4.57 -3.75 -5.02
N PRO A 198 4.41 -3.72 -6.36
CA PRO A 198 4.98 -2.65 -7.15
C PRO A 198 4.23 -1.33 -6.93
N LEU A 199 4.98 -0.23 -6.98
CA LEU A 199 4.46 1.11 -7.18
C LEU A 199 4.53 1.43 -8.66
N LEU A 200 3.44 1.95 -9.20
CA LEU A 200 3.21 2.07 -10.63
C LEU A 200 2.92 3.51 -11.01
N MET A 201 3.42 3.90 -12.16
CA MET A 201 2.95 5.04 -12.93
C MET A 201 2.33 4.52 -14.23
N TYR A 202 1.19 5.07 -14.62
CA TYR A 202 0.54 4.78 -15.89
C TYR A 202 0.53 6.02 -16.76
N THR A 203 0.86 5.87 -18.04
CA THR A 203 0.76 6.91 -19.05
C THR A 203 -0.27 6.53 -20.11
N SER A 204 -0.81 7.51 -20.85
CA SER A 204 -1.67 7.26 -22.00
C SER A 204 -0.81 7.09 -23.26
N GLY A 205 -0.46 5.84 -23.56
CA GLY A 205 0.50 5.51 -24.63
C GLY A 205 1.95 5.57 -24.18
N ALA A 206 2.86 5.35 -25.12
CA ALA A 206 4.30 5.47 -24.90
C ALA A 206 4.64 6.90 -24.45
N PRO A 207 5.39 7.07 -23.35
CA PRO A 207 5.72 8.40 -22.86
C PRO A 207 6.60 9.16 -23.86
N ALA A 208 6.30 10.44 -24.08
CA ALA A 208 7.03 11.34 -24.96
C ALA A 208 7.19 12.72 -24.29
N GLY A 209 8.08 13.56 -24.82
CA GLY A 209 8.29 14.93 -24.33
C GLY A 209 8.55 14.99 -22.81
N GLU A 210 7.92 15.91 -22.11
CA GLU A 210 8.10 16.17 -20.68
C GLU A 210 7.70 14.98 -19.82
N VAL A 211 6.67 14.21 -20.21
CA VAL A 211 6.25 12.99 -19.52
C VAL A 211 7.35 11.94 -19.53
N LYS A 212 8.00 11.76 -20.67
CA LYS A 212 9.13 10.84 -20.77
C LYS A 212 10.32 11.31 -19.94
N GLU A 213 10.66 12.58 -20.02
CA GLU A 213 11.76 13.15 -19.23
C GLU A 213 11.53 13.01 -17.73
N TYR A 214 10.30 13.23 -17.27
CA TYR A 214 9.94 13.05 -15.87
C TYR A 214 10.06 11.57 -15.43
N LEU A 215 9.57 10.63 -16.23
CA LEU A 215 9.70 9.20 -15.95
C LEU A 215 11.16 8.73 -15.98
N ASP A 216 11.95 9.19 -16.95
CA ASP A 216 13.39 8.88 -17.03
C ASP A 216 14.11 9.40 -15.77
N TRP A 217 13.75 10.59 -15.30
CA TRP A 217 14.29 11.12 -14.06
C TRP A 217 13.86 10.31 -12.84
N VAL A 218 12.58 9.92 -12.71
CA VAL A 218 12.11 9.04 -11.62
C VAL A 218 12.89 7.73 -11.61
N LEU A 219 13.20 7.17 -12.77
CA LEU A 219 13.94 5.91 -12.92
C LEU A 219 15.46 6.08 -12.87
N SER A 220 15.98 7.31 -12.87
CA SER A 220 17.42 7.59 -12.68
C SER A 220 17.87 7.27 -11.27
N ASP A 221 19.19 7.22 -11.02
CA ASP A 221 19.73 7.01 -9.67
C ASP A 221 19.27 8.09 -8.70
N ALA A 222 19.23 9.35 -9.14
CA ALA A 222 18.73 10.47 -8.32
C ALA A 222 17.26 10.28 -7.89
N GLY A 223 16.39 9.90 -8.82
CA GLY A 223 14.97 9.61 -8.51
C GLY A 223 14.81 8.40 -7.62
N GLN A 224 15.58 7.34 -7.88
CA GLN A 224 15.52 6.10 -7.09
C GLN A 224 16.11 6.29 -5.68
N CYS A 225 17.10 7.16 -5.49
CA CYS A 225 17.58 7.54 -4.16
C CYS A 225 16.49 8.24 -3.35
N ILE A 226 15.70 9.13 -3.97
CA ILE A 226 14.56 9.75 -3.30
C ILE A 226 13.51 8.70 -2.91
N ILE A 227 13.25 7.70 -3.76
CA ILE A 227 12.35 6.59 -3.44
C ILE A 227 12.85 5.83 -2.20
N SER A 228 14.16 5.52 -2.15
CA SER A 228 14.79 4.87 -1.01
C SER A 228 14.70 5.71 0.27
N ASP A 229 15.00 7.00 0.19
CA ASP A 229 14.93 7.93 1.32
C ASP A 229 13.50 8.06 1.90
N LYS A 230 12.50 7.85 1.06
CA LYS A 230 11.09 7.85 1.47
C LYS A 230 10.61 6.50 1.99
N GLY A 231 11.50 5.52 2.20
CA GLY A 231 11.17 4.22 2.78
C GLY A 231 10.52 3.23 1.79
N TYR A 232 10.65 3.47 0.49
CA TYR A 232 10.24 2.53 -0.55
C TYR A 232 11.44 1.80 -1.14
N ALA A 233 11.23 0.62 -1.69
CA ALA A 233 12.30 -0.12 -2.34
C ALA A 233 12.50 0.36 -3.79
N PRO A 234 13.75 0.70 -4.19
CA PRO A 234 14.08 1.04 -5.56
C PRO A 234 13.88 -0.13 -6.51
N VAL A 235 13.69 0.15 -7.82
CA VAL A 235 13.54 -0.89 -8.87
C VAL A 235 14.83 -1.64 -9.16
N ARG A 236 15.97 -1.15 -8.70
CA ARG A 236 17.30 -1.78 -8.84
C ARG A 236 18.20 -1.36 -7.69
N LYS A 237 19.31 -2.06 -7.52
CA LYS A 237 20.36 -1.62 -6.59
C LYS A 237 20.94 -0.28 -7.06
N ILE A 238 21.05 0.65 -6.15
CA ILE A 238 21.61 1.98 -6.36
C ILE A 238 22.56 2.32 -5.22
N ALA A 239 23.56 3.16 -5.49
CA ALA A 239 24.37 3.81 -4.48
C ALA A 239 23.86 5.25 -4.34
N CYS A 240 23.37 5.59 -3.16
CA CYS A 240 22.94 6.95 -2.86
C CYS A 240 24.08 7.71 -2.16
N PRO A 241 24.24 9.01 -2.46
CA PRO A 241 25.28 9.86 -1.84
C PRO A 241 25.03 10.06 -0.35
#